data_67c0d1faec1a9fb305a36e0b294d9909
#
_entry.id   67c0d1faec1a9fb305a36e0b294d9909
#
_cell.length_a   1.000
_cell.length_b   1.000
_cell.length_c   1.000
_cell.angle_alpha   90.00
_cell.angle_beta   90.00
_cell.angle_gamma   90.00
#
_symmetry.space_group_name_H-M   'P 1'
#
loop_
_entity.id
_entity.type
_entity.pdbx_description
1 polymer ?
#
loop_
_entity_poly.entity_id
_entity_poly.type
_entity_poly.pdbx_seq_one_letter_code
_entity_poly.pdbx_strand_id
1 'polypeptide(L)'
;MADPHDPTVKEREYMWRSGLAMWKEHPWLGLGPAGVKREYRQYAIPGAIKTRTGHVHNTPLQILVERGVLGLAAWLWIWAAFYGRVIALLRRLPADAGRERALVTGSLAAVTGFLIGGLSEYNFGDSEVVLVAWTVMALPFVVERDIRSPSPPRGEGLG
;
A
#
# COMPACT_ATOMS: atom_id res chain seq x y z
N MET A 1 1.67 -24.40 2.48
CA MET A 1 0.68 -24.11 3.54
C MET A 1 1.47 -23.66 4.75
N ALA A 2 1.22 -22.49 5.31
CA ALA A 2 1.98 -22.04 6.50
C ALA A 2 1.59 -22.94 7.69
N ASP A 3 2.58 -23.44 8.43
CA ASP A 3 2.36 -24.21 9.64
C ASP A 3 1.78 -23.29 10.72
N PRO A 4 0.56 -23.54 11.24
CA PRO A 4 -0.04 -22.72 12.30
C PRO A 4 0.73 -22.80 13.62
N HIS A 5 1.65 -23.74 13.76
CA HIS A 5 2.53 -23.87 14.92
C HIS A 5 3.88 -23.16 14.76
N ASP A 6 4.16 -22.57 13.58
CA ASP A 6 5.37 -21.79 13.35
C ASP A 6 5.42 -20.61 14.35
N PRO A 7 6.50 -20.48 15.13
CA PRO A 7 6.67 -19.37 16.07
C PRO A 7 6.48 -17.98 15.42
N THR A 8 6.87 -17.83 14.17
CA THR A 8 6.74 -16.57 13.42
C THR A 8 5.28 -16.23 13.13
N VAL A 9 4.45 -17.22 12.81
CA VAL A 9 3.01 -17.04 12.55
C VAL A 9 2.30 -16.64 13.84
N LYS A 10 2.58 -17.34 14.94
CA LYS A 10 2.01 -17.01 16.26
C LYS A 10 2.41 -15.62 16.74
N GLU A 11 3.66 -15.24 16.52
CA GLU A 11 4.14 -13.91 16.90
C GLU A 11 3.42 -12.80 16.14
N ARG A 12 3.17 -12.98 14.83
CA ARG A 12 2.35 -12.05 14.05
C ARG A 12 0.93 -11.94 14.57
N GLU A 13 0.31 -13.06 14.93
CA GLU A 13 -1.03 -13.08 15.52
C GLU A 13 -1.06 -12.28 16.84
N TYR A 14 -0.08 -12.44 17.70
CA TYR A 14 0.05 -11.66 18.92
C TYR A 14 0.19 -10.16 18.64
N MET A 15 1.02 -9.80 17.66
CA MET A 15 1.17 -8.40 17.23
C MET A 15 -0.14 -7.81 16.71
N TRP A 16 -0.91 -8.57 15.93
CA TRP A 16 -2.19 -8.11 15.40
C TRP A 16 -3.23 -7.94 16.50
N ARG A 17 -3.31 -8.87 17.46
CA ARG A 17 -4.20 -8.75 18.62
C ARG A 17 -3.84 -7.54 19.49
N SER A 18 -2.56 -7.34 19.74
CA SER A 18 -2.06 -6.14 20.43
C SER A 18 -2.40 -4.86 19.68
N GLY A 19 -2.19 -4.83 18.36
CA GLY A 19 -2.56 -3.70 17.52
C GLY A 19 -4.06 -3.39 17.57
N LEU A 20 -4.93 -4.40 17.52
CA LEU A 20 -6.37 -4.21 17.67
C LEU A 20 -6.76 -3.67 19.05
N ALA A 21 -6.08 -4.10 20.12
CA ALA A 21 -6.30 -3.55 21.46
C ALA A 21 -5.93 -2.05 21.51
N MET A 22 -4.77 -1.68 20.95
CA MET A 22 -4.32 -0.29 20.83
C MET A 22 -5.33 0.57 20.07
N TRP A 23 -5.83 0.08 18.93
CA TRP A 23 -6.80 0.80 18.11
C TRP A 23 -8.13 1.04 18.85
N LYS A 24 -8.63 0.07 19.60
CA LYS A 24 -9.90 0.18 20.33
C LYS A 24 -9.93 1.36 21.31
N GLU A 25 -8.79 1.74 21.86
CA GLU A 25 -8.69 2.89 22.76
C GLU A 25 -8.63 4.23 22.02
N HIS A 26 -8.16 4.22 20.75
CA HIS A 26 -8.00 5.40 19.91
C HIS A 26 -8.62 5.22 18.51
N PRO A 27 -9.93 4.93 18.38
CA PRO A 27 -10.51 4.43 17.14
C PRO A 27 -10.51 5.43 15.98
N TRP A 28 -10.66 6.71 16.25
CA TRP A 28 -10.86 7.71 15.19
C TRP A 28 -9.57 8.24 14.58
N LEU A 29 -8.62 8.64 15.39
CA LEU A 29 -7.37 9.30 14.97
C LEU A 29 -6.12 8.43 15.23
N GLY A 30 -6.28 7.31 15.92
CA GLY A 30 -5.18 6.43 16.30
C GLY A 30 -4.21 7.05 17.31
N LEU A 31 -3.10 6.38 17.54
CA LEU A 31 -2.04 6.78 18.49
C LEU A 31 -1.06 7.84 17.93
N GLY A 32 -1.26 8.26 16.69
CA GLY A 32 -0.32 9.12 15.99
C GLY A 32 0.90 8.39 15.42
N PRO A 33 1.78 9.12 14.69
CA PRO A 33 2.97 8.54 14.05
C PRO A 33 3.87 7.83 15.05
N ALA A 34 4.39 6.66 14.66
CA ALA A 34 5.20 5.79 15.51
C ALA A 34 4.52 5.38 16.84
N GLY A 35 3.19 5.44 16.91
CA GLY A 35 2.40 5.06 18.08
C GLY A 35 2.63 3.63 18.49
N VAL A 36 2.68 2.69 17.53
CA VAL A 36 3.01 1.29 17.80
C VAL A 36 4.36 1.18 18.52
N LYS A 37 5.40 1.83 18.02
CA LYS A 37 6.75 1.79 18.61
C LYS A 37 6.78 2.32 20.04
N ARG A 38 5.98 3.35 20.35
CA ARG A 38 5.94 3.97 21.70
C ARG A 38 5.15 3.14 22.70
N GLU A 39 3.98 2.64 22.28
CA GLU A 39 2.97 2.11 23.19
C GLU A 39 2.90 0.57 23.23
N TYR A 40 3.46 -0.14 22.23
CA TYR A 40 3.29 -1.59 22.08
C TYR A 40 3.52 -2.39 23.36
N ARG A 41 4.52 -2.00 24.17
CA ARG A 41 4.87 -2.72 25.40
C ARG A 41 3.70 -2.84 26.38
N GLN A 42 2.80 -1.85 26.41
CA GLN A 42 1.65 -1.83 27.33
C GLN A 42 0.54 -2.78 26.86
N TYR A 43 0.53 -3.10 25.56
CA TYR A 43 -0.49 -3.93 24.93
C TYR A 43 0.02 -5.32 24.52
N ALA A 44 1.30 -5.60 24.75
CA ALA A 44 1.88 -6.88 24.41
C ALA A 44 1.16 -8.02 25.13
N ILE A 45 0.62 -8.98 24.37
CA ILE A 45 -0.14 -10.10 24.91
C ILE A 45 0.79 -11.01 25.74
N PRO A 46 0.33 -11.52 26.88
CA PRO A 46 1.09 -12.51 27.66
C PRO A 46 1.45 -13.72 26.79
N GLY A 47 2.73 -14.08 26.77
CA GLY A 47 3.25 -15.16 25.93
C GLY A 47 3.83 -14.71 24.58
N ALA A 48 3.70 -13.43 24.21
CA ALA A 48 4.42 -12.88 23.06
C ALA A 48 5.94 -12.90 23.27
N ILE A 49 6.69 -13.36 22.25
CA ILE A 49 8.15 -13.41 22.28
C ILE A 49 8.69 -11.97 22.26
N LYS A 50 8.09 -11.10 21.43
CA LYS A 50 8.46 -9.70 21.33
C LYS A 50 7.57 -8.83 22.20
N THR A 51 8.14 -8.24 23.23
CA THR A 51 7.47 -7.23 24.07
C THR A 51 7.65 -5.81 23.57
N ARG A 52 8.40 -5.62 22.49
CA ARG A 52 8.61 -4.34 21.79
C ARG A 52 8.70 -4.58 20.30
N THR A 53 8.00 -3.78 19.52
CA THR A 53 8.09 -3.77 18.06
C THR A 53 7.92 -2.35 17.52
N GLY A 54 8.45 -2.10 16.33
CA GLY A 54 8.23 -0.83 15.61
C GLY A 54 6.96 -0.83 14.77
N HIS A 55 6.46 -2.01 14.42
CA HIS A 55 5.28 -2.19 13.55
C HIS A 55 4.66 -3.58 13.74
N VAL A 56 3.41 -3.73 13.29
CA VAL A 56 2.62 -4.96 13.47
C VAL A 56 2.67 -5.92 12.28
N HIS A 57 3.59 -5.75 11.33
CA HIS A 57 3.71 -6.57 10.11
C HIS A 57 2.39 -6.74 9.35
N ASN A 58 1.64 -5.65 9.24
CA ASN A 58 0.41 -5.56 8.45
C ASN A 58 0.12 -4.09 8.21
N THR A 59 0.24 -3.65 6.96
CA THR A 59 0.10 -2.22 6.60
C THR A 59 -1.27 -1.64 6.93
N PRO A 60 -2.42 -2.26 6.55
CA PRO A 60 -3.73 -1.75 6.93
C PRO A 60 -3.91 -1.62 8.45
N LEU A 61 -3.49 -2.63 9.21
CA LEU A 61 -3.59 -2.60 10.66
C LEU A 61 -2.68 -1.52 11.29
N GLN A 62 -1.46 -1.37 10.77
CA GLN A 62 -0.55 -0.32 11.22
C GLN A 62 -1.16 1.07 11.01
N ILE A 63 -1.74 1.32 9.84
CA ILE A 63 -2.42 2.58 9.53
C ILE A 63 -3.62 2.77 10.47
N LEU A 64 -4.41 1.73 10.69
CA LEU A 64 -5.54 1.77 11.61
C LEU A 64 -5.11 2.13 13.04
N VAL A 65 -4.04 1.53 13.54
CA VAL A 65 -3.52 1.80 14.90
C VAL A 65 -2.97 3.21 15.03
N GLU A 66 -2.22 3.68 14.03
CA GLU A 66 -1.52 4.98 14.12
C GLU A 66 -2.35 6.17 13.63
N ARG A 67 -3.32 5.93 12.72
CA ARG A 67 -4.10 6.99 12.06
C ARG A 67 -5.61 6.85 12.27
N GLY A 68 -6.05 5.79 12.96
CA GLY A 68 -7.44 5.49 13.19
C GLY A 68 -8.24 5.17 11.94
N VAL A 69 -9.56 5.07 12.10
CA VAL A 69 -10.50 4.79 11.00
C VAL A 69 -10.44 5.87 9.92
N LEU A 70 -10.26 7.13 10.28
CA LEU A 70 -10.19 8.23 9.32
C LEU A 70 -8.97 8.11 8.42
N GLY A 71 -7.79 7.79 8.99
CA GLY A 71 -6.58 7.57 8.21
C GLY A 71 -6.65 6.33 7.34
N LEU A 72 -7.22 5.23 7.84
CA LEU A 72 -7.43 4.03 7.05
C LEU A 72 -8.40 4.28 5.90
N ALA A 73 -9.50 5.01 6.14
CA ALA A 73 -10.47 5.36 5.10
C ALA A 73 -9.84 6.22 4.00
N ALA A 74 -9.05 7.22 4.37
CA ALA A 74 -8.32 8.05 3.41
C ALA A 74 -7.31 7.22 2.59
N TRP A 75 -6.60 6.31 3.24
CA TRP A 75 -5.65 5.42 2.59
C TRP A 75 -6.35 4.47 1.60
N LEU A 76 -7.46 3.85 1.99
CA LEU A 76 -8.28 3.01 1.10
C LEU A 76 -8.85 3.81 -0.07
N TRP A 77 -9.26 5.05 0.17
CA TRP A 77 -9.78 5.95 -0.87
C TRP A 77 -8.74 6.22 -1.97
N ILE A 78 -7.47 6.44 -1.60
CA ILE A 78 -6.39 6.65 -2.58
C ILE A 78 -6.30 5.45 -3.53
N TRP A 79 -6.32 4.23 -3.00
CA TRP A 79 -6.25 3.01 -3.81
C TRP A 79 -7.52 2.82 -4.65
N ALA A 80 -8.69 3.02 -4.08
CA ALA A 80 -9.95 2.92 -4.82
C ALA A 80 -9.99 3.92 -5.99
N ALA A 81 -9.56 5.16 -5.77
CA ALA A 81 -9.47 6.17 -6.81
C ALA A 81 -8.46 5.79 -7.91
N PHE A 82 -7.28 5.27 -7.51
CA PHE A 82 -6.29 4.77 -8.46
C PHE A 82 -6.85 3.64 -9.33
N TYR A 83 -7.41 2.59 -8.72
CA TYR A 83 -7.98 1.47 -9.45
C TYR A 83 -9.12 1.91 -10.38
N GLY A 84 -10.02 2.74 -9.88
CA GLY A 84 -11.12 3.28 -10.69
C GLY A 84 -10.63 4.03 -11.92
N ARG A 85 -9.61 4.87 -11.74
CA ARG A 85 -9.02 5.66 -12.84
C ARG A 85 -8.29 4.79 -13.85
N VAL A 86 -7.45 3.86 -13.38
CA VAL A 86 -6.65 2.99 -14.24
C VAL A 86 -7.52 2.01 -15.03
N ILE A 87 -8.53 1.43 -14.41
CA ILE A 87 -9.50 0.56 -15.10
C ILE A 87 -10.28 1.35 -16.17
N ALA A 88 -10.71 2.58 -15.85
CA ALA A 88 -11.37 3.43 -16.81
C ALA A 88 -10.46 3.79 -18.01
N LEU A 89 -9.17 4.03 -17.75
CA LEU A 89 -8.18 4.26 -18.80
C LEU A 89 -8.02 3.02 -19.68
N LEU A 90 -7.83 1.83 -19.10
CA LEU A 90 -7.69 0.57 -19.85
C LEU A 90 -8.88 0.29 -20.78
N ARG A 91 -10.10 0.65 -20.35
CA ARG A 91 -11.31 0.49 -21.17
C ARG A 91 -11.38 1.45 -22.35
N ARG A 92 -10.70 2.59 -22.28
CA ARG A 92 -10.66 3.61 -23.33
C ARG A 92 -9.50 3.45 -24.29
N LEU A 93 -8.45 2.70 -23.91
CA LEU A 93 -7.30 2.47 -24.77
C LEU A 93 -7.69 1.64 -25.98
N PRO A 94 -7.28 2.03 -27.21
CA PRO A 94 -7.46 1.23 -28.41
C PRO A 94 -6.85 -0.18 -28.27
N ALA A 95 -7.40 -1.14 -29.00
CA ALA A 95 -6.91 -2.52 -28.92
C ALA A 95 -5.48 -2.68 -29.45
N ASP A 96 -5.09 -1.85 -30.38
CA ASP A 96 -3.74 -1.79 -31.01
C ASP A 96 -2.72 -0.98 -30.20
N ALA A 97 -3.13 -0.26 -29.15
CA ALA A 97 -2.24 0.46 -28.22
C ALA A 97 -1.48 -0.51 -27.29
N GLY A 98 -0.74 -1.44 -27.86
CA GLY A 98 -0.12 -2.55 -27.11
C GLY A 98 0.87 -2.09 -26.03
N ARG A 99 1.70 -1.09 -26.31
CA ARG A 99 2.68 -0.53 -25.36
C ARG A 99 2.02 0.16 -24.20
N GLU A 100 1.06 1.02 -24.46
CA GLU A 100 0.30 1.78 -23.46
C GLU A 100 -0.48 0.83 -22.55
N ARG A 101 -1.16 -0.15 -23.13
CA ARG A 101 -1.86 -1.20 -22.40
C ARG A 101 -0.93 -2.01 -21.50
N ALA A 102 0.25 -2.38 -22.00
CA ALA A 102 1.27 -3.11 -21.24
C ALA A 102 1.77 -2.30 -20.04
N LEU A 103 2.08 -0.99 -20.22
CA LEU A 103 2.51 -0.11 -19.15
C LEU A 103 1.42 0.06 -18.06
N VAL A 104 0.18 0.29 -18.48
CA VAL A 104 -0.94 0.51 -17.55
C VAL A 104 -1.28 -0.78 -16.80
N THR A 105 -1.29 -1.93 -17.49
CA THR A 105 -1.54 -3.24 -16.84
C THR A 105 -0.40 -3.64 -15.92
N GLY A 106 0.85 -3.42 -16.33
CA GLY A 106 2.04 -3.66 -15.51
C GLY A 106 2.03 -2.83 -14.22
N SER A 107 1.66 -1.55 -14.32
CA SER A 107 1.49 -0.68 -13.15
C SER A 107 0.40 -1.21 -12.22
N LEU A 108 -0.75 -1.59 -12.76
CA LEU A 108 -1.84 -2.16 -11.97
C LEU A 108 -1.42 -3.42 -11.23
N ALA A 109 -0.72 -4.33 -11.92
CA ALA A 109 -0.21 -5.57 -11.33
C ALA A 109 0.82 -5.31 -10.22
N ALA A 110 1.76 -4.40 -10.45
CA ALA A 110 2.79 -4.05 -9.48
C ALA A 110 2.20 -3.41 -8.21
N VAL A 111 1.25 -2.47 -8.37
CA VAL A 111 0.52 -1.87 -7.24
C VAL A 111 -0.30 -2.91 -6.48
N THR A 112 -0.94 -3.84 -7.19
CA THR A 112 -1.67 -4.95 -6.56
C THR A 112 -0.74 -5.83 -5.73
N GLY A 113 0.43 -6.20 -6.29
CA GLY A 113 1.45 -6.96 -5.57
C GLY A 113 1.96 -6.24 -4.30
N PHE A 114 2.19 -4.92 -4.40
CA PHE A 114 2.57 -4.09 -3.27
C PHE A 114 1.51 -4.10 -2.15
N LEU A 115 0.22 -3.98 -2.50
CA LEU A 115 -0.87 -4.01 -1.53
C LEU A 115 -1.04 -5.39 -0.88
N ILE A 116 -0.96 -6.48 -1.67
CA ILE A 116 -1.02 -7.85 -1.16
C ILE A 116 0.16 -8.11 -0.21
N GLY A 117 1.38 -7.72 -0.58
CA GLY A 117 2.55 -7.82 0.30
C GLY A 117 2.36 -7.07 1.61
N GLY A 118 1.67 -5.92 1.58
CA GLY A 118 1.32 -5.14 2.75
C GLY A 118 0.37 -5.82 3.75
N LEU A 119 -0.30 -6.90 3.36
CA LEU A 119 -1.13 -7.68 4.30
C LEU A 119 -0.29 -8.52 5.27
N SER A 120 0.95 -8.83 4.92
CA SER A 120 1.86 -9.62 5.73
C SER A 120 3.12 -8.87 6.16
N GLU A 121 3.31 -7.64 5.70
CA GLU A 121 4.42 -6.76 6.05
C GLU A 121 3.97 -5.30 6.17
N TYR A 122 4.78 -4.47 6.84
CA TYR A 122 4.59 -3.03 6.88
C TYR A 122 5.46 -2.35 5.82
N ASN A 123 5.18 -2.64 4.55
CA ASN A 123 5.91 -2.10 3.41
C ASN A 123 5.66 -0.59 3.20
N PHE A 124 4.60 -0.02 3.76
CA PHE A 124 4.30 1.41 3.69
C PHE A 124 5.14 2.27 4.67
N GLY A 125 5.87 1.62 5.57
CA GLY A 125 6.82 2.28 6.46
C GLY A 125 8.23 2.40 5.89
N ASP A 126 8.51 1.70 4.80
CA ASP A 126 9.79 1.74 4.10
C ASP A 126 9.70 2.80 2.98
N SER A 127 10.43 3.90 3.18
CA SER A 127 10.38 5.05 2.25
C SER A 127 10.85 4.69 0.83
N GLU A 128 11.80 3.78 0.69
CA GLU A 128 12.32 3.36 -0.62
C GLU A 128 11.26 2.56 -1.37
N VAL A 129 10.63 1.61 -0.71
CA VAL A 129 9.57 0.78 -1.29
C VAL A 129 8.34 1.62 -1.66
N VAL A 130 7.95 2.54 -0.79
CA VAL A 130 6.83 3.46 -1.03
C VAL A 130 7.11 4.38 -2.21
N LEU A 131 8.32 4.91 -2.32
CA LEU A 131 8.70 5.79 -3.44
C LEU A 131 8.62 5.04 -4.78
N VAL A 132 9.08 3.79 -4.84
CA VAL A 132 8.92 2.94 -6.04
C VAL A 132 7.44 2.71 -6.34
N ALA A 133 6.63 2.39 -5.33
CA ALA A 133 5.18 2.21 -5.51
C ALA A 133 4.49 3.46 -6.08
N TRP A 134 4.80 4.66 -5.56
CA TRP A 134 4.28 5.93 -6.08
C TRP A 134 4.74 6.21 -7.51
N THR A 135 6.00 5.89 -7.83
CA THR A 135 6.55 6.06 -9.19
C THR A 135 5.81 5.17 -10.18
N VAL A 136 5.62 3.89 -9.85
CA VAL A 136 4.87 2.94 -10.68
C VAL A 136 3.41 3.37 -10.81
N MET A 137 2.81 3.86 -9.73
CA MET A 137 1.44 4.37 -9.71
C MET A 137 1.25 5.60 -10.62
N ALA A 138 2.31 6.38 -10.87
CA ALA A 138 2.25 7.54 -11.75
C ALA A 138 2.22 7.17 -13.25
N LEU A 139 2.73 6.01 -13.66
CA LEU A 139 2.87 5.62 -15.06
C LEU A 139 1.55 5.68 -15.86
N PRO A 140 0.41 5.16 -15.38
CA PRO A 140 -0.86 5.27 -16.09
C PRO A 140 -1.27 6.71 -16.39
N PHE A 141 -0.97 7.64 -15.49
CA PHE A 141 -1.32 9.06 -15.66
C PHE A 141 -0.44 9.74 -16.71
N VAL A 142 0.82 9.32 -16.82
CA VAL A 142 1.71 9.76 -17.91
C VAL A 142 1.16 9.29 -19.25
N VAL A 143 0.80 8.00 -19.36
CA VAL A 143 0.18 7.44 -20.57
C VAL A 143 -1.12 8.19 -20.92
N GLU A 144 -1.98 8.45 -19.94
CA GLU A 144 -3.22 9.19 -20.16
C GLU A 144 -2.98 10.61 -20.70
N ARG A 145 -1.99 11.31 -20.14
CA ARG A 145 -1.60 12.65 -20.57
C ARG A 145 -1.10 12.64 -22.03
N ASP A 146 -0.22 11.70 -22.36
CA ASP A 146 0.40 11.64 -23.69
C ASP A 146 -0.61 11.32 -24.80
N ILE A 147 -1.65 10.53 -24.48
CA ILE A 147 -2.78 10.27 -25.39
C ILE A 147 -3.64 11.52 -25.62
N ARG A 148 -3.87 12.31 -24.55
CA ARG A 148 -4.70 13.53 -24.64
C ARG A 148 -4.01 14.69 -25.34
N SER A 149 -2.67 14.75 -25.26
CA SER A 149 -1.85 15.80 -25.84
C SER A 149 -0.63 15.15 -26.51
N PRO A 150 -0.80 14.50 -27.67
CA PRO A 150 0.30 13.88 -28.35
C PRO A 150 1.36 14.96 -28.66
N SER A 151 2.59 14.70 -28.27
CA SER A 151 3.72 15.57 -28.61
C SER A 151 3.79 15.69 -30.14
N PRO A 152 4.05 16.89 -30.71
CA PRO A 152 4.27 17.03 -32.15
C PRO A 152 5.37 16.05 -32.58
N PRO A 153 5.26 15.46 -33.80
CA PRO A 153 6.29 14.55 -34.30
C PRO A 153 7.63 15.26 -34.19
N ARG A 154 8.62 14.61 -33.58
CA ARG A 154 10.02 15.11 -33.62
C ARG A 154 10.35 15.25 -35.07
N GLY A 155 10.53 16.50 -35.53
CA GLY A 155 10.88 16.78 -36.91
C GLY A 155 12.05 15.89 -37.31
N GLU A 156 11.83 15.11 -38.34
CA GLU A 156 12.92 14.50 -39.09
C GLU A 156 13.87 15.63 -39.44
N GLY A 157 15.04 15.61 -38.82
CA GLY A 157 16.06 16.61 -39.08
C GLY A 157 16.31 16.69 -40.56
N LEU A 158 16.10 17.89 -41.09
CA LEU A 158 16.52 18.26 -42.45
C LEU A 158 17.99 17.85 -42.60
N GLY A 159 18.23 16.75 -43.33
CA GLY A 159 19.53 16.40 -43.86
C GLY A 159 19.90 17.29 -45.00
#